data_69355defd4f724886539e8b44cf9fb29
#
_entry.id   69355defd4f724886539e8b44cf9fb29
#
_cell.length_a   1.000
_cell.length_b   1.000
_cell.length_c   1.000
_cell.angle_alpha   90.00
_cell.angle_beta   90.00
_cell.angle_gamma   90.00
#
_symmetry.space_group_name_H-M   'P 1'
#
loop_
_entity.id
_entity.type
_entity.pdbx_description
1 polymer ?
#
loop_
_entity_poly.entity_id
_entity_poly.type
_entity_poly.pdbx_seq_one_letter_code
_entity_poly.pdbx_strand_id
1 'polypeptide(L)'
;NRPVTVVEAGARVLARVASVSVAAQVTQRLEKAGIHFLFEKAVARIEGESGSVKALELADGTRLPAQLVIIGIGAVPQESLALKAGLTCDDGILVDEEMRTSDERIYAIGDCARGPNEFARGKVRIETIHNAMHQAKLAAASLCDKPAPAPAVPRFWSDLAGMKLQGLGIRSDSEVIEEQHGESEDAG
;
A
#
# COMPACT_ATOMS: atom_id res chain seq x y z
N ASN A 1 6.11 -19.91 -19.76
CA ASN A 1 5.18 -18.87 -19.30
C ASN A 1 3.89 -19.53 -18.81
N ARG A 2 3.40 -19.13 -17.65
CA ARG A 2 2.09 -19.55 -17.16
C ARG A 2 1.11 -18.40 -17.38
N PRO A 3 -0.14 -18.64 -17.80
CA PRO A 3 -1.15 -17.59 -17.88
C PRO A 3 -1.41 -17.00 -16.49
N VAL A 4 -1.45 -15.68 -16.40
CA VAL A 4 -1.72 -14.94 -15.17
C VAL A 4 -2.95 -14.07 -15.40
N THR A 5 -3.92 -14.16 -14.48
CA THR A 5 -5.07 -13.27 -14.43
C THR A 5 -5.06 -12.52 -13.12
N VAL A 6 -5.13 -11.20 -13.18
CA VAL A 6 -5.28 -10.31 -12.02
C VAL A 6 -6.75 -9.93 -11.91
N VAL A 7 -7.36 -10.21 -10.76
CA VAL A 7 -8.71 -9.77 -10.42
C VAL A 7 -8.60 -8.57 -9.49
N GLU A 8 -9.12 -7.44 -9.92
CA GLU A 8 -9.09 -6.17 -9.19
C GLU A 8 -10.52 -5.67 -8.97
N ALA A 9 -10.86 -5.41 -7.71
CA ALA A 9 -12.19 -4.91 -7.35
C ALA A 9 -12.42 -3.46 -7.79
N GLY A 10 -11.37 -2.68 -7.92
CA GLY A 10 -11.42 -1.30 -8.43
C GLY A 10 -11.42 -1.22 -9.96
N ALA A 11 -11.67 -0.02 -10.45
CA ALA A 11 -11.69 0.26 -11.89
C ALA A 11 -10.29 0.28 -12.54
N ARG A 12 -9.21 0.26 -11.77
CA ARG A 12 -7.83 0.31 -12.26
C ARG A 12 -6.82 -0.17 -11.22
N VAL A 13 -5.64 -0.57 -11.68
CA VAL A 13 -4.51 -0.85 -10.78
C VAL A 13 -4.00 0.42 -10.09
N LEU A 14 -3.30 0.26 -8.98
CA LEU A 14 -2.61 1.33 -8.25
C LEU A 14 -3.50 2.53 -7.88
N ALA A 15 -4.80 2.33 -7.69
CA ALA A 15 -5.78 3.38 -7.49
C ALA A 15 -5.45 4.32 -6.31
N ARG A 16 -4.78 3.83 -5.27
CA ARG A 16 -4.41 4.60 -4.07
C ARG A 16 -3.14 5.44 -4.21
N VAL A 17 -2.25 5.08 -5.14
CA VAL A 17 -0.87 5.62 -5.15
C VAL A 17 -0.45 6.23 -6.48
N ALA A 18 -1.16 5.96 -7.57
CA ALA A 18 -0.79 6.44 -8.90
C ALA A 18 -1.95 7.20 -9.56
N SER A 19 -1.62 8.09 -10.49
CA SER A 19 -2.59 8.76 -11.36
C SER A 19 -3.25 7.79 -12.33
N VAL A 20 -4.28 8.26 -13.02
CA VAL A 20 -4.97 7.46 -14.05
C VAL A 20 -4.03 7.12 -15.20
N SER A 21 -3.19 8.08 -15.62
CA SER A 21 -2.30 7.90 -16.77
C SER A 21 -1.17 6.94 -16.45
N VAL A 22 -0.53 7.04 -15.28
CA VAL A 22 0.49 6.09 -14.82
C VAL A 22 -0.10 4.68 -14.68
N ALA A 23 -1.28 4.55 -14.08
CA ALA A 23 -1.95 3.26 -13.95
C ALA A 23 -2.25 2.62 -15.33
N ALA A 24 -2.67 3.43 -16.32
CA ALA A 24 -2.92 2.95 -17.66
C ALA A 24 -1.64 2.44 -18.36
N GLN A 25 -0.51 3.15 -18.21
CA GLN A 25 0.78 2.72 -18.74
C GLN A 25 1.26 1.41 -18.11
N VAL A 26 1.14 1.30 -16.77
CA VAL A 26 1.46 0.07 -16.05
C VAL A 26 0.60 -1.09 -16.54
N THR A 27 -0.70 -0.89 -16.65
CA THR A 27 -1.63 -1.91 -17.18
C THR A 27 -1.22 -2.36 -18.58
N GLN A 28 -1.01 -1.41 -19.50
CA GLN A 28 -0.62 -1.71 -20.86
C GLN A 28 0.70 -2.50 -20.95
N ARG A 29 1.67 -2.14 -20.11
CA ARG A 29 2.96 -2.85 -20.07
C ARG A 29 2.80 -4.29 -19.59
N LEU A 30 1.99 -4.50 -18.56
CA LEU A 30 1.72 -5.83 -18.01
C LEU A 30 0.88 -6.68 -18.98
N GLU A 31 -0.09 -6.10 -19.67
CA GLU A 31 -0.86 -6.80 -20.71
C GLU A 31 0.05 -7.24 -21.88
N LYS A 32 0.98 -6.39 -22.32
CA LYS A 32 2.00 -6.77 -23.30
C LYS A 32 2.90 -7.91 -22.84
N ALA A 33 3.08 -8.06 -21.53
CA ALA A 33 3.79 -9.18 -20.92
C ALA A 33 2.92 -10.44 -20.76
N GLY A 34 1.66 -10.42 -21.20
CA GLY A 34 0.74 -11.56 -21.18
C GLY A 34 -0.07 -11.71 -19.91
N ILE A 35 -0.21 -10.64 -19.10
CA ILE A 35 -1.07 -10.63 -17.92
C ILE A 35 -2.47 -10.15 -18.33
N HIS A 36 -3.51 -10.87 -17.92
CA HIS A 36 -4.90 -10.49 -18.11
C HIS A 36 -5.44 -9.79 -16.88
N PHE A 37 -6.20 -8.70 -17.07
CA PHE A 37 -6.86 -7.97 -15.99
C PHE A 37 -8.38 -8.12 -16.08
N LEU A 38 -9.01 -8.34 -14.93
CA LEU A 38 -10.45 -8.27 -14.73
C LEU A 38 -10.70 -7.20 -13.68
N PHE A 39 -11.07 -6.01 -14.15
CA PHE A 39 -11.41 -4.87 -13.30
C PHE A 39 -12.87 -4.91 -12.87
N GLU A 40 -13.19 -4.20 -11.76
CA GLU A 40 -14.52 -4.12 -11.17
C GLU A 40 -15.10 -5.50 -10.86
N LYS A 41 -14.22 -6.44 -10.52
CA LYS A 41 -14.57 -7.81 -10.17
C LYS A 41 -14.13 -8.14 -8.76
N ALA A 42 -15.06 -8.60 -7.93
CA ALA A 42 -14.78 -9.08 -6.59
C ALA A 42 -14.72 -10.61 -6.56
N VAL A 43 -13.77 -11.14 -5.81
CA VAL A 43 -13.69 -12.58 -5.55
C VAL A 43 -14.66 -12.93 -4.42
N ALA A 44 -15.57 -13.86 -4.67
CA ALA A 44 -16.49 -14.35 -3.66
C ALA A 44 -15.87 -15.49 -2.83
N ARG A 45 -15.17 -16.44 -3.49
CA ARG A 45 -14.50 -17.54 -2.80
C ARG A 45 -13.40 -18.18 -3.65
N ILE A 46 -12.56 -18.93 -2.96
CA ILE A 46 -11.57 -19.82 -3.55
C ILE A 46 -12.10 -21.27 -3.43
N GLU A 47 -12.23 -21.93 -4.56
CA GLU A 47 -12.63 -23.33 -4.61
C GLU A 47 -11.41 -24.23 -4.57
N GLY A 48 -11.48 -25.27 -3.74
CA GLY A 48 -10.43 -26.26 -3.62
C GLY A 48 -10.98 -27.67 -3.44
N GLU A 49 -10.16 -28.66 -3.76
CA GLU A 49 -10.43 -30.06 -3.54
C GLU A 49 -9.14 -30.75 -3.08
N SER A 50 -9.24 -31.60 -2.07
CA SER A 50 -8.11 -32.37 -1.53
C SER A 50 -6.88 -31.52 -1.21
N GLY A 51 -7.08 -30.30 -0.64
CA GLY A 51 -6.00 -29.38 -0.28
C GLY A 51 -5.38 -28.59 -1.45
N SER A 52 -5.93 -28.68 -2.64
CA SER A 52 -5.44 -28.00 -3.84
C SER A 52 -6.47 -27.01 -4.39
N VAL A 53 -6.03 -25.83 -4.79
CA VAL A 53 -6.87 -24.83 -5.46
C VAL A 53 -7.30 -25.36 -6.82
N LYS A 54 -8.57 -25.15 -7.18
CA LYS A 54 -9.17 -25.53 -8.46
C LYS A 54 -9.68 -24.32 -9.24
N ALA A 55 -10.27 -23.35 -8.55
CA ALA A 55 -10.83 -22.16 -9.19
C ALA A 55 -11.02 -21.01 -8.20
N LEU A 56 -11.24 -19.80 -8.76
CA LEU A 56 -11.87 -18.67 -8.09
C LEU A 56 -13.32 -18.56 -8.56
N GLU A 57 -14.23 -18.27 -7.66
CA GLU A 57 -15.58 -17.80 -8.00
C GLU A 57 -15.65 -16.30 -7.73
N LEU A 58 -16.08 -15.53 -8.73
CA LEU A 58 -16.32 -14.11 -8.62
C LEU A 58 -17.74 -13.84 -8.10
N ALA A 59 -17.98 -12.63 -7.60
CA ALA A 59 -19.29 -12.24 -7.05
C ALA A 59 -20.43 -12.26 -8.09
N ASP A 60 -20.10 -12.16 -9.37
CA ASP A 60 -21.06 -12.27 -10.48
C ASP A 60 -21.33 -13.71 -10.93
N GLY A 61 -20.79 -14.70 -10.24
CA GLY A 61 -20.91 -16.12 -10.57
C GLY A 61 -19.90 -16.62 -11.61
N THR A 62 -19.05 -15.76 -12.15
CA THR A 62 -17.97 -16.20 -13.07
C THR A 62 -16.99 -17.11 -12.34
N ARG A 63 -16.65 -18.23 -12.98
CA ARG A 63 -15.68 -19.20 -12.44
C ARG A 63 -14.40 -19.18 -13.26
N LEU A 64 -13.26 -18.90 -12.59
CA LEU A 64 -11.92 -18.83 -13.17
C LEU A 64 -11.10 -20.03 -12.70
N PRO A 65 -10.76 -20.99 -13.57
CA PRO A 65 -9.87 -22.10 -13.21
C PRO A 65 -8.51 -21.59 -12.76
N ALA A 66 -7.98 -22.10 -11.64
CA ALA A 66 -6.69 -21.71 -11.11
C ALA A 66 -5.99 -22.87 -10.38
N GLN A 67 -4.69 -22.97 -10.52
CA GLN A 67 -3.84 -23.92 -9.80
C GLN A 67 -3.04 -23.25 -8.67
N LEU A 68 -2.89 -21.93 -8.74
CA LEU A 68 -2.25 -21.10 -7.73
C LEU A 68 -3.02 -19.79 -7.61
N VAL A 69 -3.23 -19.34 -6.40
CA VAL A 69 -3.81 -18.03 -6.09
C VAL A 69 -2.87 -17.25 -5.19
N ILE A 70 -2.57 -16.02 -5.59
CA ILE A 70 -1.81 -15.05 -4.77
C ILE A 70 -2.80 -13.99 -4.33
N ILE A 71 -2.90 -13.76 -3.02
CA ILE A 71 -3.81 -12.79 -2.42
C ILE A 71 -3.00 -11.57 -2.01
N GLY A 72 -3.28 -10.42 -2.65
CA GLY A 72 -2.65 -9.14 -2.38
C GLY A 72 -3.69 -8.01 -2.28
N ILE A 73 -4.68 -8.20 -1.38
CA ILE A 73 -5.84 -7.30 -1.28
C ILE A 73 -5.67 -6.18 -0.24
N GLY A 74 -4.44 -5.93 0.20
CA GLY A 74 -4.10 -4.93 1.22
C GLY A 74 -3.80 -5.55 2.57
N ALA A 75 -3.38 -4.69 3.50
CA ALA A 75 -3.06 -5.06 4.86
C ALA A 75 -4.02 -4.37 5.85
N VAL A 76 -4.30 -5.05 6.94
CA VAL A 76 -5.03 -4.49 8.08
C VAL A 76 -4.05 -4.35 9.24
N PRO A 77 -3.96 -3.18 9.90
CA PRO A 77 -3.04 -2.99 11.01
C PRO A 77 -3.40 -3.95 12.15
N GLN A 78 -2.38 -4.59 12.74
CA GLN A 78 -2.58 -5.50 13.85
C GLN A 78 -2.66 -4.73 15.17
N GLU A 79 -3.86 -4.36 15.56
CA GLU A 79 -4.14 -3.51 16.73
C GLU A 79 -4.45 -4.31 18.01
N SER A 80 -4.60 -5.62 17.93
CA SER A 80 -5.14 -6.43 19.02
C SER A 80 -4.36 -6.33 20.33
N LEU A 81 -3.02 -6.21 20.27
CA LEU A 81 -2.18 -6.04 21.45
C LEU A 81 -2.34 -4.64 22.06
N ALA A 82 -2.40 -3.62 21.21
CA ALA A 82 -2.58 -2.23 21.63
C ALA A 82 -3.95 -2.02 22.29
N LEU A 83 -5.02 -2.54 21.69
CA LEU A 83 -6.37 -2.51 22.26
C LEU A 83 -6.46 -3.22 23.61
N LYS A 84 -5.81 -4.39 23.76
CA LYS A 84 -5.73 -5.10 25.06
C LYS A 84 -4.96 -4.32 26.11
N ALA A 85 -4.00 -3.49 25.70
CA ALA A 85 -3.27 -2.58 26.57
C ALA A 85 -4.02 -1.28 26.87
N GLY A 86 -5.22 -1.08 26.34
CA GLY A 86 -6.05 0.11 26.54
C GLY A 86 -5.62 1.31 25.68
N LEU A 87 -4.79 1.10 24.65
CA LEU A 87 -4.37 2.18 23.76
C LEU A 87 -5.48 2.54 22.77
N THR A 88 -5.50 3.81 22.36
CA THR A 88 -6.45 4.30 21.36
C THR A 88 -6.01 3.88 19.95
N CYS A 89 -6.91 3.21 19.22
CA CYS A 89 -6.71 2.78 17.85
C CYS A 89 -7.86 3.25 16.95
N ASP A 90 -7.51 3.59 15.68
CA ASP A 90 -8.46 3.95 14.63
C ASP A 90 -7.73 3.75 13.29
N ASP A 91 -7.94 2.61 12.61
CA ASP A 91 -7.17 2.17 11.44
C ASP A 91 -5.64 2.33 11.67
N GLY A 92 -5.17 1.84 12.82
CA GLY A 92 -3.82 1.95 13.34
C GLY A 92 -3.78 2.50 14.77
N ILE A 93 -2.66 2.29 15.45
CA ILE A 93 -2.42 2.80 16.79
C ILE A 93 -2.22 4.32 16.69
N LEU A 94 -3.07 5.10 17.35
CA LEU A 94 -2.97 6.56 17.31
C LEU A 94 -1.74 7.04 18.05
N VAL A 95 -0.96 7.91 17.39
CA VAL A 95 0.24 8.53 17.94
C VAL A 95 0.21 10.05 17.77
N ASP A 96 1.06 10.74 18.53
CA ASP A 96 1.38 12.15 18.40
C ASP A 96 2.56 12.38 17.41
N GLU A 97 3.07 13.62 17.36
CA GLU A 97 4.20 14.02 16.52
C GLU A 97 5.52 13.34 16.93
N GLU A 98 5.63 12.88 18.18
CA GLU A 98 6.78 12.18 18.73
C GLU A 98 6.64 10.66 18.70
N MET A 99 5.60 10.16 18.07
CA MET A 99 5.24 8.73 17.99
C MET A 99 4.80 8.12 19.33
N ARG A 100 4.40 8.91 20.33
CA ARG A 100 3.81 8.43 21.58
C ARG A 100 2.36 8.05 21.35
N THR A 101 1.93 6.99 22.01
CA THR A 101 0.53 6.55 22.00
C THR A 101 -0.29 7.29 23.06
N SER A 102 -1.51 6.84 23.34
CA SER A 102 -2.31 7.33 24.47
C SER A 102 -1.71 7.00 25.85
N ASP A 103 -0.73 6.10 25.95
CA ASP A 103 0.15 5.95 27.12
C ASP A 103 1.53 6.51 26.75
N GLU A 104 1.97 7.57 27.42
CA GLU A 104 3.22 8.30 27.13
C GLU A 104 4.49 7.43 27.19
N ARG A 105 4.43 6.26 27.82
CA ARG A 105 5.53 5.30 27.93
C ARG A 105 5.58 4.32 26.77
N ILE A 106 4.57 4.34 25.89
CA ILE A 106 4.44 3.42 24.77
C ILE A 106 4.50 4.19 23.46
N TYR A 107 5.35 3.73 22.57
CA TYR A 107 5.54 4.29 21.22
C TYR A 107 5.02 3.29 20.18
N ALA A 108 4.47 3.80 19.09
CA ALA A 108 4.11 2.99 17.93
C ALA A 108 4.69 3.62 16.65
N ILE A 109 5.28 2.80 15.80
CA ILE A 109 5.94 3.23 14.56
C ILE A 109 5.67 2.23 13.43
N GLY A 110 5.88 2.66 12.19
CA GLY A 110 5.73 1.83 10.99
C GLY A 110 4.27 1.65 10.57
N ASP A 111 3.99 0.57 9.88
CA ASP A 111 2.72 0.34 9.19
C ASP A 111 1.50 0.24 10.12
N CYS A 112 1.70 0.00 11.40
CA CYS A 112 0.63 -0.04 12.40
C CYS A 112 0.36 1.32 13.07
N ALA A 113 1.20 2.34 12.88
CA ALA A 113 1.05 3.65 13.51
C ALA A 113 0.27 4.62 12.63
N ARG A 114 -0.70 5.32 13.23
CA ARG A 114 -1.45 6.40 12.59
C ARG A 114 -1.25 7.71 13.33
N GLY A 115 -0.57 8.63 12.70
CA GLY A 115 -0.18 9.90 13.31
C GLY A 115 -0.32 11.10 12.39
N PRO A 116 -0.04 12.31 12.91
CA PRO A 116 -0.01 13.52 12.12
C PRO A 116 1.09 13.43 11.05
N ASN A 117 0.84 14.10 9.93
CA ASN A 117 1.82 14.23 8.85
C ASN A 117 1.65 15.60 8.19
N GLU A 118 2.73 16.35 8.03
CA GLU A 118 2.69 17.72 7.49
C GLU A 118 2.20 17.77 6.03
N PHE A 119 2.34 16.67 5.31
CA PHE A 119 1.95 16.56 3.89
C PHE A 119 0.53 15.96 3.71
N ALA A 120 -0.21 15.75 4.82
CA ALA A 120 -1.55 15.21 4.81
C ALA A 120 -2.49 16.05 5.67
N ARG A 121 -3.79 15.99 5.40
CA ARG A 121 -4.81 16.54 6.30
C ARG A 121 -5.16 15.52 7.36
N GLY A 122 -4.87 15.86 8.63
CA GLY A 122 -5.18 15.00 9.78
C GLY A 122 -4.17 13.87 9.99
N LYS A 123 -4.62 12.84 10.72
CA LYS A 123 -3.80 11.65 11.01
C LYS A 123 -3.90 10.64 9.88
N VAL A 124 -2.76 10.15 9.45
CA VAL A 124 -2.65 9.17 8.36
C VAL A 124 -1.78 7.98 8.77
N ARG A 125 -2.04 6.85 8.17
CA ARG A 125 -1.22 5.64 8.25
C ARG A 125 -0.57 5.42 6.88
N ILE A 126 0.76 5.39 6.85
CA ILE A 126 1.56 5.32 5.63
C ILE A 126 2.40 4.04 5.66
N GLU A 127 2.05 3.10 4.79
CA GLU A 127 2.65 1.78 4.67
C GLU A 127 3.87 1.83 3.73
N THR A 128 4.96 2.50 4.15
CA THR A 128 6.19 2.53 3.38
C THR A 128 7.42 2.41 4.27
N ILE A 129 8.47 1.77 3.75
CA ILE A 129 9.77 1.64 4.44
C ILE A 129 10.31 3.02 4.84
N HIS A 130 10.19 4.01 3.93
CA HIS A 130 10.66 5.35 4.19
C HIS A 130 9.96 6.00 5.40
N ASN A 131 8.63 5.86 5.49
CA ASN A 131 7.86 6.35 6.63
C ASN A 131 8.22 5.65 7.92
N ALA A 132 8.33 4.32 7.90
CA ALA A 132 8.70 3.53 9.07
C ALA A 132 10.09 3.94 9.63
N MET A 133 11.07 4.17 8.74
CA MET A 133 12.39 4.66 9.12
C MET A 133 12.38 6.09 9.67
N HIS A 134 11.53 6.96 9.12
CA HIS A 134 11.38 8.33 9.63
C HIS A 134 10.73 8.34 11.01
N GLN A 135 9.65 7.59 11.20
CA GLN A 135 8.98 7.43 12.50
C GLN A 135 9.91 6.83 13.57
N ALA A 136 10.76 5.88 13.19
CA ALA A 136 11.78 5.34 14.11
C ALA A 136 12.77 6.42 14.58
N LYS A 137 13.15 7.36 13.71
CA LYS A 137 14.01 8.48 14.09
C LYS A 137 13.30 9.49 15.00
N LEU A 138 12.00 9.75 14.77
CA LEU A 138 11.17 10.60 15.63
C LEU A 138 11.07 9.99 17.03
N ALA A 139 10.68 8.72 17.14
CA ALA A 139 10.59 8.01 18.42
C ALA A 139 11.94 7.98 19.17
N ALA A 140 13.03 7.70 18.45
CA ALA A 140 14.37 7.69 19.05
C ALA A 140 14.81 9.09 19.54
N ALA A 141 14.47 10.14 18.81
CA ALA A 141 14.75 11.51 19.23
C ALA A 141 13.98 11.85 20.52
N SER A 142 12.68 11.54 20.57
CA SER A 142 11.83 11.73 21.74
C SER A 142 12.36 10.96 22.96
N LEU A 143 12.70 9.68 22.80
CA LEU A 143 13.24 8.83 23.87
C LEU A 143 14.60 9.30 24.42
N CYS A 144 15.36 10.04 23.62
CA CYS A 144 16.68 10.53 23.97
C CYS A 144 16.73 12.02 24.30
N ASP A 145 15.57 12.68 24.44
CA ASP A 145 15.44 14.13 24.63
C ASP A 145 16.25 14.94 23.61
N LYS A 146 16.21 14.54 22.34
CA LYS A 146 16.88 15.20 21.23
C LYS A 146 15.89 15.92 20.33
N PRO A 147 16.34 16.97 19.60
CA PRO A 147 15.50 17.63 18.61
C PRO A 147 14.96 16.62 17.58
N ALA A 148 13.69 16.77 17.22
CA ALA A 148 13.08 15.97 16.17
C ALA A 148 13.79 16.18 14.82
N PRO A 149 13.97 15.16 14.01
CA PRO A 149 14.47 15.31 12.66
C PRO A 149 13.49 16.15 11.82
N ALA A 150 14.02 16.81 10.78
CA ALA A 150 13.18 17.55 9.84
C ALA A 150 12.12 16.63 9.21
N PRO A 151 10.93 17.18 8.90
CA PRO A 151 9.88 16.43 8.22
C PRO A 151 10.38 15.78 6.94
N ALA A 152 9.92 14.56 6.68
CA ALA A 152 10.29 13.82 5.48
C ALA A 152 9.09 13.65 4.57
N VAL A 153 9.22 14.11 3.32
CA VAL A 153 8.17 13.89 2.31
C VAL A 153 7.95 12.38 2.13
N PRO A 154 6.73 11.87 2.30
CA PRO A 154 6.44 10.48 2.06
C PRO A 154 6.82 10.07 0.64
N ARG A 155 7.46 8.91 0.51
CA ARG A 155 7.84 8.36 -0.79
C ARG A 155 7.69 6.87 -0.84
N PHE A 156 7.39 6.37 -2.02
CA PHE A 156 7.40 4.94 -2.30
C PHE A 156 8.12 4.67 -3.63
N TRP A 157 8.50 3.44 -3.84
CA TRP A 157 9.01 2.95 -5.12
C TRP A 157 8.55 1.53 -5.36
N SER A 158 8.51 1.14 -6.64
CA SER A 158 8.21 -0.22 -7.06
C SER A 158 8.94 -0.51 -8.38
N ASP A 159 9.46 -1.71 -8.50
CA ASP A 159 9.99 -2.24 -9.75
C ASP A 159 8.95 -3.22 -10.33
N LEU A 160 8.35 -2.86 -11.47
CA LEU A 160 7.23 -3.57 -12.08
C LEU A 160 7.49 -3.79 -13.57
N ALA A 161 7.65 -5.04 -14.00
CA ALA A 161 7.83 -5.40 -15.43
C ALA A 161 8.90 -4.58 -16.16
N GLY A 162 10.03 -4.31 -15.48
CA GLY A 162 11.14 -3.50 -16.01
C GLY A 162 10.93 -2.00 -15.95
N MET A 163 9.83 -1.53 -15.35
CA MET A 163 9.59 -0.13 -15.03
C MET A 163 9.98 0.18 -13.60
N LYS A 164 10.58 1.35 -13.37
CA LYS A 164 10.75 1.92 -12.04
C LYS A 164 9.66 2.95 -11.79
N LEU A 165 8.78 2.65 -10.85
CA LEU A 165 7.75 3.57 -10.39
C LEU A 165 8.21 4.25 -9.11
N GLN A 166 8.14 5.57 -9.05
CA GLN A 166 8.45 6.34 -7.86
C GLN A 166 7.36 7.37 -7.61
N GLY A 167 6.99 7.55 -6.35
CA GLY A 167 6.03 8.56 -5.94
C GLY A 167 6.54 9.36 -4.75
N LEU A 168 6.24 10.65 -4.75
CA LEU A 168 6.54 11.61 -3.69
C LEU A 168 5.25 12.29 -3.23
N GLY A 169 5.14 12.51 -1.92
CA GLY A 169 3.96 13.13 -1.33
C GLY A 169 2.84 12.14 -1.02
N ILE A 170 1.70 12.70 -0.66
CA ILE A 170 0.46 11.95 -0.39
C ILE A 170 -0.57 12.45 -1.41
N ARG A 171 -1.14 11.52 -2.16
CA ARG A 171 -2.18 11.87 -3.10
C ARG A 171 -3.43 12.39 -2.37
N SER A 172 -3.93 13.55 -2.79
CA SER A 172 -5.25 14.06 -2.41
C SER A 172 -6.16 14.06 -3.65
N ASP A 173 -7.47 13.86 -3.44
CA ASP A 173 -8.44 13.80 -4.55
C ASP A 173 -8.65 15.16 -5.25
N SER A 174 -8.06 16.24 -4.73
CA SER A 174 -8.24 17.61 -5.20
C SER A 174 -7.01 18.22 -5.87
N GLU A 175 -5.92 17.47 -6.08
CA GLU A 175 -4.66 18.01 -6.59
C GLU A 175 -4.37 17.59 -8.03
N VAL A 176 -3.81 18.54 -8.80
CA VAL A 176 -3.26 18.27 -10.12
C VAL A 176 -1.97 17.49 -9.95
N ILE A 177 -1.87 16.35 -10.61
CA ILE A 177 -0.67 15.51 -10.63
C ILE A 177 0.10 15.83 -11.90
N GLU A 178 1.30 16.38 -11.77
CA GLU A 178 2.24 16.48 -12.90
C GLU A 178 2.97 15.16 -13.07
N GLU A 179 2.93 14.61 -14.27
CA GLU A 179 3.60 13.39 -14.64
C GLU A 179 4.75 13.69 -15.58
N GLN A 180 5.96 13.27 -15.20
CA GLN A 180 7.10 13.28 -16.10
C GLN A 180 7.36 11.86 -16.59
N HIS A 181 7.31 11.67 -17.90
CA HIS A 181 7.68 10.42 -18.55
C HIS A 181 9.12 10.53 -19.04
N GLY A 182 10.02 9.74 -18.46
CA GLY A 182 11.34 9.52 -19.04
C GLY A 182 11.27 8.37 -20.04
N GLU A 183 11.80 8.54 -21.23
CA GLU A 183 12.15 7.40 -22.07
C GLU A 183 13.30 6.67 -21.39
N SER A 184 13.11 5.40 -21.02
CA SER A 184 14.24 4.55 -20.69
C SER A 184 15.01 4.31 -22.00
N GLU A 185 16.18 4.88 -22.15
CA GLU A 185 17.14 4.39 -23.11
C GLU A 185 17.33 2.89 -22.83
N ASP A 186 16.92 2.05 -23.75
CA ASP A 186 17.26 0.64 -23.76
C ASP A 186 18.79 0.56 -23.71
N ALA A 187 19.34 0.23 -22.56
CA ALA A 187 20.73 -0.15 -22.45
C ALA A 187 20.88 -1.47 -23.22
N GLY A 188 21.56 -1.39 -24.38
CA GLY A 188 21.93 -2.52 -25.20
C GLY A 188 22.93 -3.47 -24.53
#